data_54844f39f56bfaa26c358f2e002c1031
#
_entry.id   54844f39f56bfaa26c358f2e002c1031
#
_cell.length_a   1.000
_cell.length_b   1.000
_cell.length_c   1.000
_cell.angle_alpha   90.00
_cell.angle_beta   90.00
_cell.angle_gamma   90.00
#
_symmetry.space_group_name_H-M   'P 1'
#
loop_
_entity.id
_entity.type
_entity.pdbx_description
1 polymer ?
#
loop_
_entity_poly.entity_id
_entity_poly.type
_entity_poly.pdbx_seq_one_letter_code
_entity_poly.pdbx_strand_id
1 'polypeptide(L)'
;LVIGSSLGARLALHLAERSPDESDKEALANEGVTLAERALAQGGNTDGAIHYYLAANLGLAIHDHPIQAADNLSRLEQELNTAMKFNPSVDEGGPLRLLGMLYLKAPPWPTGIGDGDKALEYLKKATDDYPEHPLNHLFYGEALWEVDEKLTPATNALAVGRDKLKRGPWGYNKAIWTKEFDEVEQEISTSNH
;
A
#
# COMPACT_ATOMS: atom_id res chain seq x y z
N LEU A 1 -23.05 7.48 11.63
CA LEU A 1 -22.67 8.09 10.34
C LEU A 1 -21.19 7.90 10.05
N VAL A 2 -20.26 8.23 10.99
CA VAL A 2 -18.80 8.01 10.82
C VAL A 2 -18.49 6.55 10.49
N ILE A 3 -19.02 5.61 11.24
CA ILE A 3 -18.79 4.16 11.05
C ILE A 3 -19.22 3.71 9.66
N GLY A 4 -20.40 4.14 9.20
CA GLY A 4 -20.89 3.78 7.85
C GLY A 4 -19.99 4.31 6.73
N SER A 5 -19.49 5.53 6.85
CA SER A 5 -18.58 6.15 5.87
C SER A 5 -17.18 5.48 5.90
N SER A 6 -16.67 5.14 7.07
CA SER A 6 -15.40 4.42 7.23
C SER A 6 -15.47 3.01 6.61
N LEU A 7 -16.52 2.26 6.89
CA LEU A 7 -16.75 0.94 6.27
C LEU A 7 -16.95 1.04 4.76
N GLY A 8 -17.62 2.10 4.30
CA GLY A 8 -17.80 2.38 2.87
C GLY A 8 -16.47 2.61 2.17
N ALA A 9 -15.57 3.41 2.74
CA ALA A 9 -14.24 3.67 2.20
C ALA A 9 -13.39 2.39 2.10
N ARG A 10 -13.45 1.53 3.12
CA ARG A 10 -12.82 0.21 3.10
C ARG A 10 -13.37 -0.68 2.00
N LEU A 11 -14.70 -0.73 1.88
CA LEU A 11 -15.35 -1.56 0.85
C LEU A 11 -15.01 -1.07 -0.55
N ALA A 12 -15.01 0.25 -0.77
CA ALA A 12 -14.65 0.86 -2.04
C ALA A 12 -13.23 0.48 -2.47
N LEU A 13 -12.25 0.53 -1.55
CA LEU A 13 -10.89 0.08 -1.81
C LEU A 13 -10.86 -1.37 -2.28
N HIS A 14 -11.49 -2.28 -1.54
CA HIS A 14 -11.48 -3.69 -1.91
C HIS A 14 -12.22 -4.01 -3.21
N LEU A 15 -13.23 -3.23 -3.57
CA LEU A 15 -13.89 -3.35 -4.86
C LEU A 15 -13.00 -2.81 -5.99
N ALA A 16 -12.34 -1.67 -5.76
CA ALA A 16 -11.41 -1.08 -6.70
C ALA A 16 -10.23 -2.02 -7.02
N GLU A 17 -9.58 -2.57 -5.99
CA GLU A 17 -8.47 -3.53 -6.14
C GLU A 17 -8.87 -4.78 -6.96
N ARG A 18 -10.14 -5.14 -6.96
CA ARG A 18 -10.67 -6.31 -7.67
C ARG A 18 -11.23 -6.00 -9.05
N SER A 19 -11.37 -4.73 -9.39
CA SER A 19 -11.89 -4.34 -10.70
C SER A 19 -10.85 -4.68 -11.78
N PRO A 20 -11.24 -5.42 -12.84
CA PRO A 20 -10.38 -5.65 -13.99
C PRO A 20 -10.31 -4.45 -14.94
N ASP A 21 -11.22 -3.49 -14.80
CA ASP A 21 -11.31 -2.27 -15.61
C ASP A 21 -10.71 -1.08 -14.84
N GLU A 22 -9.73 -0.38 -15.43
CA GLU A 22 -9.04 0.71 -14.79
C GLU A 22 -9.95 1.92 -14.53
N SER A 23 -10.92 2.19 -15.41
CA SER A 23 -11.90 3.28 -15.20
C SER A 23 -12.83 2.98 -14.03
N ASP A 24 -13.28 1.74 -13.88
CA ASP A 24 -14.10 1.31 -12.74
C ASP A 24 -13.27 1.33 -11.46
N LYS A 25 -11.99 0.91 -11.51
CA LYS A 25 -11.06 0.97 -10.40
C LYS A 25 -10.90 2.40 -9.90
N GLU A 26 -10.61 3.34 -10.79
CA GLU A 26 -10.46 4.76 -10.47
C GLU A 26 -11.76 5.34 -9.90
N ALA A 27 -12.91 5.05 -10.50
CA ALA A 27 -14.20 5.54 -10.02
C ALA A 27 -14.52 5.04 -8.61
N LEU A 28 -14.29 3.76 -8.32
CA LEU A 28 -14.48 3.16 -6.99
C LEU A 28 -13.51 3.75 -5.97
N ALA A 29 -12.26 3.92 -6.33
CA ALA A 29 -11.26 4.55 -5.47
C ALA A 29 -11.62 6.00 -5.13
N ASN A 30 -12.08 6.80 -6.08
CA ASN A 30 -12.59 8.17 -5.86
C ASN A 30 -13.83 8.20 -4.95
N GLU A 31 -14.72 7.22 -5.06
CA GLU A 31 -15.83 7.06 -4.11
C GLU A 31 -15.31 6.78 -2.70
N GLY A 32 -14.31 5.92 -2.58
CA GLY A 32 -13.63 5.61 -1.31
C GLY A 32 -13.01 6.85 -0.67
N VAL A 33 -12.33 7.71 -1.44
CA VAL A 33 -11.81 9.02 -0.98
C VAL A 33 -12.96 9.87 -0.44
N THR A 34 -14.04 10.03 -1.20
CA THR A 34 -15.20 10.83 -0.81
C THR A 34 -15.83 10.35 0.51
N LEU A 35 -15.95 9.03 0.68
CA LEU A 35 -16.50 8.44 1.90
C LEU A 35 -15.57 8.64 3.10
N ALA A 36 -14.25 8.49 2.93
CA ALA A 36 -13.28 8.74 3.98
C ALA A 36 -13.27 10.21 4.42
N GLU A 37 -13.26 11.14 3.47
CA GLU A 37 -13.34 12.60 3.75
C GLU A 37 -14.64 12.97 4.48
N ARG A 38 -15.75 12.36 4.10
CA ARG A 38 -17.03 12.54 4.83
C ARG A 38 -16.92 12.03 6.27
N ALA A 39 -16.26 10.90 6.51
CA ALA A 39 -16.05 10.37 7.85
C ALA A 39 -15.18 11.32 8.69
N LEU A 40 -14.11 11.89 8.13
CA LEU A 40 -13.28 12.91 8.79
C LEU A 40 -14.10 14.17 9.13
N ALA A 41 -14.89 14.68 8.20
CA ALA A 41 -15.75 15.85 8.41
C ALA A 41 -16.83 15.62 9.50
N GLN A 42 -17.17 14.39 9.80
CA GLN A 42 -18.10 13.97 10.85
C GLN A 42 -17.43 13.68 12.20
N GLY A 43 -16.15 14.02 12.36
CA GLY A 43 -15.41 13.89 13.61
C GLY A 43 -14.53 12.64 13.72
N GLY A 44 -14.27 11.94 12.62
CA GLY A 44 -13.41 10.74 12.57
C GLY A 44 -11.89 11.02 12.63
N ASN A 45 -11.44 12.22 12.96
CA ASN A 45 -10.04 12.65 12.86
C ASN A 45 -9.04 11.90 13.75
N THR A 46 -9.51 11.12 14.71
CA THR A 46 -8.68 10.27 15.58
C THR A 46 -8.82 8.78 15.28
N ASP A 47 -9.54 8.43 14.22
CA ASP A 47 -9.65 7.05 13.74
C ASP A 47 -8.60 6.78 12.65
N GLY A 48 -7.52 6.11 13.02
CA GLY A 48 -6.43 5.79 12.11
C GLY A 48 -6.85 4.93 10.90
N ALA A 49 -7.92 4.15 11.02
CA ALA A 49 -8.42 3.38 9.88
C ALA A 49 -9.01 4.28 8.78
N ILE A 50 -9.67 5.39 9.15
CA ILE A 50 -10.20 6.35 8.18
C ILE A 50 -9.05 6.99 7.39
N HIS A 51 -8.01 7.42 8.08
CA HIS A 51 -6.81 7.99 7.45
C HIS A 51 -6.11 6.99 6.52
N TYR A 52 -5.99 5.73 6.97
CA TYR A 52 -5.43 4.66 6.15
C TYR A 52 -6.23 4.42 4.87
N TYR A 53 -7.56 4.25 4.99
CA TYR A 53 -8.39 4.01 3.81
C TYR A 53 -8.52 5.23 2.90
N LEU A 54 -8.40 6.45 3.45
CA LEU A 54 -8.28 7.67 2.65
C LEU A 54 -7.01 7.63 1.79
N ALA A 55 -5.86 7.38 2.40
CA ALA A 55 -4.60 7.32 1.69
C ALA A 55 -4.56 6.19 0.65
N ALA A 56 -5.03 4.99 1.01
CA ALA A 56 -5.05 3.85 0.10
C ALA A 56 -5.94 4.10 -1.13
N ASN A 57 -7.17 4.59 -0.93
CA ASN A 57 -8.05 4.95 -2.04
C ASN A 57 -7.48 6.10 -2.87
N LEU A 58 -6.93 7.15 -2.25
CA LEU A 58 -6.32 8.27 -2.96
C LEU A 58 -5.14 7.79 -3.82
N GLY A 59 -4.24 6.97 -3.26
CA GLY A 59 -3.13 6.41 -4.01
C GLY A 59 -3.57 5.61 -5.22
N LEU A 60 -4.62 4.80 -5.07
CA LEU A 60 -5.17 4.00 -6.17
C LEU A 60 -5.87 4.88 -7.23
N ALA A 61 -6.61 5.92 -6.81
CA ALA A 61 -7.29 6.82 -7.73
C ALA A 61 -6.35 7.65 -8.61
N ILE A 62 -5.14 7.94 -8.12
CA ILE A 62 -4.16 8.78 -8.83
C ILE A 62 -3.01 7.99 -9.44
N HIS A 63 -3.06 6.65 -9.38
CA HIS A 63 -1.95 5.77 -9.79
C HIS A 63 -1.46 6.08 -11.22
N ASP A 64 -2.37 6.20 -12.16
CA ASP A 64 -2.05 6.46 -13.56
C ASP A 64 -2.03 7.96 -13.93
N HIS A 65 -2.03 8.85 -12.93
CA HIS A 65 -2.06 10.29 -13.10
C HIS A 65 -0.83 10.96 -12.48
N PRO A 66 0.35 10.96 -13.14
CA PRO A 66 1.62 11.37 -12.53
C PRO A 66 1.63 12.81 -12.00
N ILE A 67 0.91 13.75 -12.61
CA ILE A 67 0.79 15.13 -12.11
C ILE A 67 -0.01 15.14 -10.80
N GLN A 68 -1.17 14.48 -10.77
CA GLN A 68 -1.99 14.39 -9.55
C GLN A 68 -1.28 13.61 -8.45
N ALA A 69 -0.51 12.57 -8.82
CA ALA A 69 0.31 11.83 -7.87
C ALA A 69 1.34 12.75 -7.21
N ALA A 70 2.09 13.54 -7.99
CA ALA A 70 3.07 14.50 -7.48
C ALA A 70 2.42 15.54 -6.54
N ASP A 71 1.27 16.09 -6.90
CA ASP A 71 0.55 17.08 -6.11
C ASP A 71 0.00 16.51 -4.77
N ASN A 72 -0.19 15.20 -4.68
CA ASN A 72 -0.76 14.54 -3.50
C ASN A 72 0.28 13.82 -2.62
N LEU A 73 1.58 13.82 -2.95
CA LEU A 73 2.62 13.12 -2.16
C LEU A 73 2.59 13.52 -0.67
N SER A 74 2.58 14.82 -0.39
CA SER A 74 2.54 15.33 0.99
C SER A 74 1.27 14.95 1.72
N ARG A 75 0.14 14.90 1.03
CA ARG A 75 -1.14 14.49 1.61
C ARG A 75 -1.12 12.99 1.95
N LEU A 76 -0.65 12.16 1.03
CA LEU A 76 -0.50 10.71 1.27
C LEU A 76 0.38 10.44 2.48
N GLU A 77 1.55 11.09 2.56
CA GLU A 77 2.46 10.97 3.69
C GLU A 77 1.80 11.38 5.01
N GLN A 78 1.08 12.51 5.04
CA GLN A 78 0.40 13.01 6.22
C GLN A 78 -0.70 12.07 6.71
N GLU A 79 -1.55 11.58 5.79
CA GLU A 79 -2.65 10.65 6.12
C GLU A 79 -2.10 9.33 6.65
N LEU A 80 -1.06 8.77 6.03
CA LEU A 80 -0.43 7.52 6.48
C LEU A 80 0.28 7.67 7.83
N ASN A 81 0.96 8.78 8.09
CA ASN A 81 1.55 9.08 9.40
C ASN A 81 0.47 9.22 10.48
N THR A 82 -0.67 9.83 10.14
CA THR A 82 -1.81 9.94 11.06
C THR A 82 -2.44 8.57 11.32
N ALA A 83 -2.58 7.74 10.29
CA ALA A 83 -3.02 6.36 10.43
C ALA A 83 -2.11 5.57 11.36
N MET A 84 -0.80 5.66 11.16
CA MET A 84 0.20 4.98 11.99
C MET A 84 0.16 5.44 13.45
N LYS A 85 -0.11 6.74 13.70
CA LYS A 85 -0.24 7.28 15.06
C LYS A 85 -1.43 6.73 15.83
N PHE A 86 -2.59 6.57 15.17
CA PHE A 86 -3.84 6.21 15.83
C PHE A 86 -4.20 4.72 15.72
N ASN A 87 -3.81 4.06 14.62
CA ASN A 87 -4.06 2.64 14.41
C ASN A 87 -2.97 2.01 13.52
N PRO A 88 -1.76 1.75 14.07
CA PRO A 88 -0.66 1.16 13.29
C PRO A 88 -0.95 -0.26 12.80
N SER A 89 -1.90 -0.97 13.42
CA SER A 89 -2.25 -2.35 13.09
C SER A 89 -3.36 -2.48 12.04
N VAL A 90 -3.93 -1.37 11.57
CA VAL A 90 -4.95 -1.46 10.52
C VAL A 90 -4.37 -2.19 9.29
N ASP A 91 -5.13 -3.12 8.77
CA ASP A 91 -4.74 -3.97 7.64
C ASP A 91 -3.36 -4.65 7.84
N GLU A 92 -3.12 -5.12 9.07
CA GLU A 92 -1.89 -5.82 9.49
C GLU A 92 -0.61 -5.08 9.03
N GLY A 93 -0.45 -3.83 9.49
CA GLY A 93 0.69 -2.97 9.18
C GLY A 93 0.53 -2.17 7.88
N GLY A 94 -0.69 -2.00 7.41
CA GLY A 94 -1.01 -1.24 6.20
C GLY A 94 -0.36 0.15 6.14
N PRO A 95 -0.38 0.98 7.19
CA PRO A 95 0.30 2.28 7.18
C PRO A 95 1.81 2.18 6.96
N LEU A 96 2.48 1.21 7.58
CA LEU A 96 3.92 0.98 7.37
C LEU A 96 4.20 0.55 5.93
N ARG A 97 3.39 -0.38 5.42
CA ARG A 97 3.48 -0.89 4.06
C ARG A 97 3.32 0.21 3.02
N LEU A 98 2.27 1.04 3.14
CA LEU A 98 2.01 2.11 2.18
C LEU A 98 3.01 3.27 2.30
N LEU A 99 3.50 3.62 3.50
CA LEU A 99 4.58 4.60 3.66
C LEU A 99 5.86 4.11 2.99
N GLY A 100 6.22 2.85 3.19
CA GLY A 100 7.38 2.27 2.54
C GLY A 100 7.27 2.32 1.01
N MET A 101 6.13 1.94 0.45
CA MET A 101 5.90 2.02 -0.99
C MET A 101 5.85 3.46 -1.51
N LEU A 102 5.29 4.39 -0.74
CA LEU A 102 5.29 5.80 -1.08
C LEU A 102 6.72 6.35 -1.22
N TYR A 103 7.60 6.05 -0.25
CA TYR A 103 9.01 6.46 -0.33
C TYR A 103 9.79 5.73 -1.42
N LEU A 104 9.44 4.47 -1.73
CA LEU A 104 10.08 3.70 -2.80
C LEU A 104 9.76 4.25 -4.19
N LYS A 105 8.48 4.59 -4.43
CA LYS A 105 7.99 4.93 -5.77
C LYS A 105 7.93 6.43 -6.06
N ALA A 106 7.94 7.29 -5.05
CA ALA A 106 7.93 8.73 -5.26
C ALA A 106 9.27 9.21 -5.87
N PRO A 107 9.26 10.27 -6.69
CA PRO A 107 10.49 10.90 -7.15
C PRO A 107 11.34 11.34 -5.96
N PRO A 108 12.68 11.25 -6.06
CA PRO A 108 13.57 11.72 -5.00
C PRO A 108 13.58 13.25 -4.89
N TRP A 109 14.10 13.75 -3.75
CA TRP A 109 14.33 15.17 -3.59
C TRP A 109 15.23 15.74 -4.73
N PRO A 110 14.99 16.95 -5.27
CA PRO A 110 14.03 17.98 -4.82
C PRO A 110 12.63 17.87 -5.42
N THR A 111 12.35 16.92 -6.31
CA THR A 111 11.09 16.81 -7.06
C THR A 111 9.99 16.08 -6.32
N GLY A 112 10.35 15.30 -5.30
CA GLY A 112 9.41 14.54 -4.49
C GLY A 112 9.99 14.15 -3.13
N ILE A 113 9.37 13.16 -2.49
CA ILE A 113 9.69 12.68 -1.14
C ILE A 113 10.37 11.31 -1.15
N GLY A 114 10.71 10.78 -2.33
CA GLY A 114 11.31 9.46 -2.51
C GLY A 114 12.60 9.31 -1.71
N ASP A 115 12.73 8.19 -0.99
CA ASP A 115 13.83 7.90 -0.09
C ASP A 115 13.95 6.38 0.11
N GLY A 116 14.91 5.75 -0.57
CA GLY A 116 15.11 4.30 -0.53
C GLY A 116 15.41 3.76 0.86
N ASP A 117 16.19 4.51 1.66
CA ASP A 117 16.53 4.07 3.03
C ASP A 117 15.30 4.05 3.92
N LYS A 118 14.45 5.09 3.84
CA LYS A 118 13.16 5.09 4.54
C LYS A 118 12.22 4.00 4.03
N ALA A 119 12.18 3.76 2.73
CA ALA A 119 11.37 2.68 2.16
C ALA A 119 11.76 1.34 2.78
N LEU A 120 13.04 1.02 2.82
CA LEU A 120 13.56 -0.20 3.43
C LEU A 120 13.24 -0.27 4.94
N GLU A 121 13.41 0.84 5.68
CA GLU A 121 13.10 0.91 7.11
C GLU A 121 11.62 0.58 7.39
N TYR A 122 10.68 1.26 6.70
CA TYR A 122 9.24 1.06 6.90
C TYR A 122 8.80 -0.34 6.49
N LEU A 123 9.26 -0.85 5.34
CA LEU A 123 8.87 -2.16 4.84
C LEU A 123 9.46 -3.29 5.68
N LYS A 124 10.71 -3.13 6.15
CA LYS A 124 11.29 -4.06 7.11
C LYS A 124 10.47 -4.09 8.40
N LYS A 125 10.11 -2.92 8.94
CA LYS A 125 9.29 -2.82 10.14
C LYS A 125 7.91 -3.46 9.94
N ALA A 126 7.32 -3.34 8.75
CA ALA A 126 6.06 -4.03 8.43
C ALA A 126 6.21 -5.55 8.50
N THR A 127 7.32 -6.11 7.99
CA THR A 127 7.59 -7.56 8.09
C THR A 127 7.89 -8.02 9.50
N ASP A 128 8.59 -7.20 10.29
CA ASP A 128 8.95 -7.55 11.68
C ASP A 128 7.74 -7.52 12.61
N ASP A 129 6.89 -6.49 12.52
CA ASP A 129 5.75 -6.28 13.41
C ASP A 129 4.50 -7.08 12.97
N TYR A 130 4.34 -7.31 11.66
CA TYR A 130 3.18 -7.99 11.06
C TYR A 130 3.62 -9.08 10.06
N PRO A 131 4.33 -10.13 10.53
CA PRO A 131 4.97 -11.13 9.67
C PRO A 131 3.99 -12.05 8.93
N GLU A 132 2.71 -12.07 9.32
CA GLU A 132 1.75 -12.97 8.70
C GLU A 132 1.14 -12.41 7.40
N HIS A 133 1.18 -11.09 7.20
CA HIS A 133 0.61 -10.48 6.00
C HIS A 133 1.56 -10.63 4.78
N PRO A 134 1.14 -11.29 3.69
CA PRO A 134 2.03 -11.63 2.57
C PRO A 134 2.58 -10.39 1.84
N LEU A 135 1.78 -9.32 1.69
CA LEU A 135 2.21 -8.11 1.00
C LEU A 135 3.32 -7.35 1.75
N ASN A 136 3.46 -7.52 3.08
CA ASN A 136 4.58 -6.93 3.80
C ASN A 136 5.91 -7.49 3.28
N HIS A 137 5.95 -8.80 3.03
CA HIS A 137 7.13 -9.47 2.48
C HIS A 137 7.31 -9.21 0.98
N LEU A 138 6.23 -9.11 0.23
CA LEU A 138 6.27 -8.77 -1.20
C LEU A 138 7.00 -7.44 -1.40
N PHE A 139 6.47 -6.37 -0.78
CA PHE A 139 7.00 -5.03 -0.96
C PHE A 139 8.37 -4.82 -0.32
N TYR A 140 8.67 -5.54 0.75
CA TYR A 140 10.03 -5.54 1.30
C TYR A 140 11.02 -6.21 0.35
N GLY A 141 10.64 -7.32 -0.30
CA GLY A 141 11.44 -7.98 -1.32
C GLY A 141 11.69 -7.09 -2.54
N GLU A 142 10.65 -6.40 -3.02
CA GLU A 142 10.74 -5.41 -4.10
C GLU A 142 11.71 -4.28 -3.73
N ALA A 143 11.59 -3.69 -2.54
CA ALA A 143 12.47 -2.63 -2.09
C ALA A 143 13.94 -3.07 -1.93
N LEU A 144 14.19 -4.28 -1.42
CA LEU A 144 15.54 -4.84 -1.34
C LEU A 144 16.20 -4.99 -2.70
N TRP A 145 15.41 -5.25 -3.73
CA TRP A 145 15.89 -5.30 -5.11
C TRP A 145 16.08 -3.91 -5.71
N GLU A 146 15.08 -3.04 -5.64
CA GLU A 146 15.14 -1.71 -6.28
C GLU A 146 16.17 -0.77 -5.65
N VAL A 147 16.36 -0.82 -4.32
CA VAL A 147 17.26 0.09 -3.60
C VAL A 147 18.68 -0.46 -3.51
N ASP A 148 18.80 -1.73 -3.18
CA ASP A 148 20.09 -2.34 -2.82
C ASP A 148 20.62 -3.34 -3.86
N GLU A 149 19.82 -3.69 -4.87
CA GLU A 149 20.11 -4.75 -5.86
C GLU A 149 20.50 -6.10 -5.20
N LYS A 150 19.98 -6.35 -4.00
CA LYS A 150 20.28 -7.54 -3.19
C LYS A 150 19.40 -8.72 -3.57
N LEU A 151 19.77 -9.45 -4.61
CA LEU A 151 18.99 -10.58 -5.14
C LEU A 151 18.61 -11.62 -4.07
N THR A 152 19.56 -12.12 -3.30
CA THR A 152 19.31 -13.19 -2.31
C THR A 152 18.37 -12.73 -1.18
N PRO A 153 18.57 -11.58 -0.52
CA PRO A 153 17.59 -11.07 0.44
C PRO A 153 16.21 -10.82 -0.16
N ALA A 154 16.13 -10.27 -1.37
CA ALA A 154 14.86 -10.01 -2.06
C ALA A 154 14.09 -11.32 -2.31
N THR A 155 14.72 -12.30 -2.93
CA THR A 155 14.11 -13.61 -3.21
C THR A 155 13.70 -14.36 -1.95
N ASN A 156 14.47 -14.24 -0.86
CA ASN A 156 14.12 -14.82 0.44
C ASN A 156 12.85 -14.16 1.02
N ALA A 157 12.75 -12.84 0.96
CA ALA A 157 11.54 -12.12 1.42
C ALA A 157 10.31 -12.54 0.61
N LEU A 158 10.43 -12.60 -0.72
CA LEU A 158 9.37 -13.07 -1.60
C LEU A 158 8.94 -14.51 -1.29
N ALA A 159 9.88 -15.42 -1.05
CA ALA A 159 9.58 -16.81 -0.69
C ALA A 159 8.79 -16.92 0.63
N VAL A 160 9.13 -16.10 1.64
CA VAL A 160 8.35 -16.02 2.89
C VAL A 160 6.94 -15.53 2.61
N GLY A 161 6.79 -14.42 1.86
CA GLY A 161 5.48 -13.87 1.49
C GLY A 161 4.61 -14.87 0.73
N ARG A 162 5.19 -15.61 -0.22
CA ARG A 162 4.51 -16.70 -0.95
C ARG A 162 4.00 -17.80 -0.03
N ASP A 163 4.77 -18.20 0.95
CA ASP A 163 4.35 -19.18 1.94
C ASP A 163 3.16 -18.67 2.77
N LYS A 164 3.20 -17.40 3.24
CA LYS A 164 2.08 -16.76 3.93
C LYS A 164 0.84 -16.66 3.05
N LEU A 165 1.01 -16.26 1.78
CA LEU A 165 -0.07 -16.20 0.80
C LEU A 165 -0.72 -17.57 0.57
N LYS A 166 0.08 -18.63 0.50
CA LYS A 166 -0.41 -19.99 0.30
C LYS A 166 -1.24 -20.49 1.47
N ARG A 167 -0.80 -20.22 2.70
CA ARG A 167 -1.39 -20.78 3.93
C ARG A 167 -2.53 -19.95 4.52
N GLY A 168 -2.53 -18.63 4.29
CA GLY A 168 -3.49 -17.73 4.92
C GLY A 168 -4.89 -17.75 4.29
N PRO A 169 -5.89 -17.26 5.03
CA PRO A 169 -7.30 -17.23 4.61
C PRO A 169 -7.61 -15.97 3.78
N TRP A 170 -6.87 -15.71 2.72
CA TRP A 170 -6.91 -14.45 1.98
C TRP A 170 -8.10 -14.30 1.00
N GLY A 171 -8.93 -15.33 0.90
CA GLY A 171 -10.15 -15.29 0.10
C GLY A 171 -9.91 -14.88 -1.35
N TYR A 172 -10.65 -13.88 -1.81
CA TYR A 172 -10.53 -13.35 -3.18
C TYR A 172 -9.20 -12.63 -3.44
N ASN A 173 -8.55 -12.08 -2.42
CA ASN A 173 -7.28 -11.39 -2.57
C ASN A 173 -6.15 -12.33 -2.99
N LYS A 174 -6.27 -13.63 -2.70
CA LYS A 174 -5.24 -14.61 -3.01
C LYS A 174 -4.86 -14.64 -4.49
N ALA A 175 -5.83 -14.56 -5.38
CA ALA A 175 -5.57 -14.57 -6.82
C ALA A 175 -4.88 -13.28 -7.29
N ILE A 176 -5.32 -12.13 -6.76
CA ILE A 176 -4.76 -10.81 -7.09
C ILE A 176 -3.30 -10.76 -6.61
N TRP A 177 -3.08 -11.05 -5.35
CA TRP A 177 -1.74 -11.00 -4.76
C TRP A 177 -0.79 -12.05 -5.36
N THR A 178 -1.30 -13.21 -5.81
CA THR A 178 -0.49 -14.17 -6.56
C THR A 178 0.10 -13.53 -7.81
N LYS A 179 -0.71 -12.78 -8.56
CA LYS A 179 -0.29 -12.08 -9.76
C LYS A 179 0.76 -11.00 -9.44
N GLU A 180 0.56 -10.22 -8.39
CA GLU A 180 1.54 -9.21 -7.95
C GLU A 180 2.90 -9.84 -7.61
N PHE A 181 2.90 -10.97 -6.90
CA PHE A 181 4.13 -11.72 -6.66
C PHE A 181 4.79 -12.22 -7.95
N ASP A 182 4.01 -12.74 -8.92
CA ASP A 182 4.53 -13.20 -10.20
C ASP A 182 5.18 -12.07 -10.98
N GLU A 183 4.59 -10.86 -10.96
CA GLU A 183 5.10 -9.67 -11.64
C GLU A 183 6.45 -9.23 -11.03
N VAL A 184 6.55 -9.10 -9.72
CA VAL A 184 7.81 -8.71 -9.04
C VAL A 184 8.90 -9.76 -9.24
N GLU A 185 8.59 -11.05 -9.11
CA GLU A 185 9.57 -12.14 -9.34
C GLU A 185 10.06 -12.16 -10.78
N GLN A 186 9.18 -11.90 -11.76
CA GLN A 186 9.55 -11.80 -13.17
C GLN A 186 10.47 -10.60 -13.41
N GLU A 187 10.16 -9.44 -12.82
CA GLU A 187 10.98 -8.23 -12.96
C GLU A 187 12.40 -8.47 -12.43
N ILE A 188 12.52 -9.02 -11.23
CA ILE A 188 13.83 -9.37 -10.63
C ILE A 188 14.59 -10.36 -11.51
N SER A 189 13.91 -11.36 -12.09
CA SER A 189 14.55 -12.37 -12.92
C SER A 189 15.07 -11.83 -14.25
N THR A 190 14.32 -10.89 -14.86
CA THR A 190 14.68 -10.30 -16.17
C THR A 190 15.76 -9.23 -16.06
N SER A 191 15.82 -8.51 -14.95
CA SER A 191 16.84 -7.48 -14.72
C SER A 191 18.21 -8.05 -14.34
N ASN A 192 18.32 -9.34 -14.11
CA ASN A 192 19.54 -10.03 -13.69
C ASN A 192 20.33 -10.61 -14.88
N HIS A 193 19.97 -10.27 -16.11
CA HIS A 193 20.61 -10.69 -17.36
C HIS A 193 21.16 -9.47 -18.11
#